data_c94cf1844d9e56cc1f427ee7a624e4a8
#
_entry.id   c94cf1844d9e56cc1f427ee7a624e4a8
#
_cell.length_a   1.000
_cell.length_b   1.000
_cell.length_c   1.000
_cell.angle_alpha   90.00
_cell.angle_beta   90.00
_cell.angle_gamma   90.00
#
_symmetry.space_group_name_H-M   'P 1'
#
loop_
_entity.id
_entity.type
_entity.pdbx_description
1 polymer ?
#
loop_
_entity_poly.entity_id
_entity_poly.type
_entity_poly.pdbx_seq_one_letter_code
_entity_poly.pdbx_strand_id
1 'polypeptide(L)'
;FLDSATVRENVVSLARNIGYVPRSKTAATAKIKIDDVDLGVTSDATPKTLTLRAGLICIGNVENTTFRFSIPDNITSSRVKDINGTSFAQFDDDITIFEGTYLSRVYRVDTTVDQRYIIDSANIDSSTLRVFVAGALESSIGRRYSQVDNILNLNKTSEIYLIQEVQDEKYEILFGDGLFGK
;
A
#
# COMPACT_ATOMS: atom_id res chain seq x y z
N PHE A 1 -20.71 -21.06 -21.57
CA PHE A 1 -20.28 -19.64 -21.51
C PHE A 1 -18.90 -19.53 -20.89
N LEU A 2 -18.70 -19.92 -19.60
CA LEU A 2 -17.39 -19.80 -18.93
C LEU A 2 -16.36 -20.75 -19.56
N ASP A 3 -16.77 -21.95 -19.91
CA ASP A 3 -15.93 -23.01 -20.48
C ASP A 3 -15.43 -22.68 -21.90
N SER A 4 -16.13 -21.78 -22.60
CA SER A 4 -15.76 -21.33 -23.95
C SER A 4 -14.99 -20.01 -23.98
N ALA A 5 -14.82 -19.35 -22.84
CA ALA A 5 -14.09 -18.11 -22.74
C ALA A 5 -12.58 -18.37 -22.71
N THR A 6 -11.87 -17.98 -23.75
CA THR A 6 -10.42 -18.18 -23.89
C THR A 6 -9.60 -16.94 -23.54
N VAL A 7 -10.24 -15.78 -23.54
CA VAL A 7 -9.59 -14.49 -23.21
C VAL A 7 -9.86 -14.18 -21.74
N ARG A 8 -8.82 -13.86 -20.98
CA ARG A 8 -8.91 -13.56 -19.53
C ARG A 8 -10.01 -12.53 -19.22
N GLU A 9 -10.10 -11.46 -19.99
CA GLU A 9 -11.09 -10.39 -19.78
C GLU A 9 -12.55 -10.91 -19.86
N ASN A 10 -12.80 -11.82 -20.79
CA ASN A 10 -14.12 -12.44 -20.92
C ASN A 10 -14.42 -13.37 -19.75
N VAL A 11 -13.42 -14.14 -19.29
CA VAL A 11 -13.53 -15.01 -18.10
C VAL A 11 -13.83 -14.16 -16.87
N VAL A 12 -13.09 -13.08 -16.66
CA VAL A 12 -13.26 -12.16 -15.53
C VAL A 12 -14.63 -11.50 -15.56
N SER A 13 -15.09 -11.03 -16.74
CA SER A 13 -16.40 -10.42 -16.91
C SER A 13 -17.54 -11.39 -16.57
N LEU A 14 -17.45 -12.62 -17.05
CA LEU A 14 -18.45 -13.66 -16.75
C LEU A 14 -18.41 -14.07 -15.28
N ALA A 15 -17.21 -14.18 -14.68
CA ALA A 15 -17.04 -14.56 -13.28
C ALA A 15 -17.61 -13.49 -12.33
N ARG A 16 -17.50 -12.21 -12.67
CA ARG A 16 -18.13 -11.12 -11.90
C ARG A 16 -19.65 -11.25 -11.82
N ASN A 17 -20.30 -11.71 -12.89
CA ASN A 17 -21.75 -11.90 -12.90
C ASN A 17 -22.23 -12.95 -11.89
N ILE A 18 -21.35 -13.85 -11.47
CA ILE A 18 -21.62 -14.86 -10.44
C ILE A 18 -20.98 -14.51 -9.07
N GLY A 19 -20.53 -13.25 -8.90
CA GLY A 19 -20.02 -12.73 -7.64
C GLY A 19 -18.54 -13.01 -7.37
N TYR A 20 -17.78 -13.50 -8.34
CA TYR A 20 -16.34 -13.69 -8.19
C TYR A 20 -15.59 -12.36 -8.35
N VAL A 21 -14.77 -12.01 -7.38
CA VAL A 21 -13.88 -10.85 -7.45
C VAL A 21 -12.47 -11.35 -7.77
N PRO A 22 -11.91 -11.02 -8.94
CA PRO A 22 -10.55 -11.37 -9.29
C PRO A 22 -9.56 -10.79 -8.28
N ARG A 23 -8.58 -11.59 -7.88
CA ARG A 23 -7.50 -11.14 -7.00
C ARG A 23 -6.30 -10.69 -7.81
N SER A 24 -5.61 -9.69 -7.31
CA SER A 24 -4.30 -9.26 -7.83
C SER A 24 -3.24 -10.33 -7.61
N LYS A 25 -2.06 -10.11 -8.18
CA LYS A 25 -0.88 -10.88 -7.81
C LYS A 25 -0.56 -10.65 -6.33
N THR A 26 0.03 -11.63 -5.69
CA THR A 26 0.45 -11.54 -4.29
C THR A 26 1.97 -11.53 -4.25
N ALA A 27 2.53 -10.53 -3.58
CA ALA A 27 3.97 -10.43 -3.36
C ALA A 27 4.46 -11.54 -2.43
N ALA A 28 5.65 -12.05 -2.66
CA ALA A 28 6.33 -12.89 -1.68
C ALA A 28 6.65 -12.06 -0.43
N THR A 29 6.57 -12.68 0.74
CA THR A 29 6.79 -11.98 2.01
C THR A 29 7.92 -12.63 2.79
N ALA A 30 8.65 -11.79 3.53
CA ALA A 30 9.61 -12.23 4.52
C ALA A 30 9.43 -11.42 5.81
N LYS A 31 9.95 -11.94 6.91
CA LYS A 31 10.01 -11.23 8.18
C LYS A 31 11.46 -10.90 8.50
N ILE A 32 11.71 -9.66 8.86
CA ILE A 32 13.02 -9.20 9.30
C ILE A 32 12.91 -8.58 10.69
N LYS A 33 13.99 -8.66 11.43
CA LYS A 33 14.17 -7.97 12.70
C LYS A 33 15.24 -6.92 12.54
N ILE A 34 14.99 -5.72 13.06
CA ILE A 34 15.95 -4.62 13.03
C ILE A 34 16.28 -4.29 14.49
N ASP A 35 17.46 -4.70 14.90
CA ASP A 35 17.98 -4.46 16.23
C ASP A 35 19.09 -3.39 16.19
N ASP A 36 19.16 -2.58 17.23
CA ASP A 36 20.28 -1.68 17.53
C ASP A 36 20.76 -0.81 16.35
N VAL A 37 19.83 -0.04 15.77
CA VAL A 37 20.19 0.95 14.75
C VAL A 37 20.94 2.09 15.41
N ASP A 38 22.23 2.22 15.11
CA ASP A 38 23.05 3.35 15.56
C ASP A 38 22.56 4.65 14.88
N LEU A 39 22.17 5.62 15.70
CA LEU A 39 21.65 6.90 15.22
C LEU A 39 22.76 7.93 14.94
N GLY A 40 24.02 7.60 15.27
CA GLY A 40 25.16 8.49 15.07
C GLY A 40 25.09 9.78 15.90
N VAL A 41 24.29 9.80 16.98
CA VAL A 41 24.08 10.97 17.83
C VAL A 41 24.44 10.65 19.27
N THR A 42 24.89 11.67 20.02
CA THR A 42 25.17 11.58 21.45
C THR A 42 23.91 11.72 22.28
N SER A 43 23.97 11.35 23.56
CA SER A 43 22.82 11.35 24.48
C SER A 43 22.03 12.65 24.53
N ASP A 44 22.71 13.80 24.41
CA ASP A 44 22.05 15.11 24.47
C ASP A 44 21.17 15.43 23.27
N ALA A 45 21.41 14.75 22.14
CA ALA A 45 20.65 14.89 20.90
C ALA A 45 19.79 13.69 20.57
N THR A 46 19.61 12.73 21.51
CA THR A 46 18.85 11.49 21.28
C THR A 46 17.39 11.78 20.88
N PRO A 47 16.94 11.37 19.70
CA PRO A 47 15.55 11.52 19.31
C PRO A 47 14.67 10.60 20.16
N LYS A 48 13.42 11.02 20.40
CA LYS A 48 12.44 10.20 21.16
C LYS A 48 11.86 9.06 20.33
N THR A 49 11.88 9.18 19.02
CA THR A 49 11.31 8.20 18.08
C THR A 49 12.18 8.09 16.85
N LEU A 50 12.17 6.92 16.22
CA LEU A 50 12.73 6.70 14.89
C LEU A 50 11.66 6.12 13.99
N THR A 51 11.51 6.66 12.78
CA THR A 51 10.53 6.18 11.79
C THR A 51 11.25 5.56 10.61
N LEU A 52 10.98 4.27 10.38
CA LEU A 52 11.27 3.57 9.16
C LEU A 52 10.19 3.93 8.15
N ARG A 53 10.54 4.64 7.09
CA ARG A 53 9.58 5.13 6.11
C ARG A 53 9.15 4.02 5.14
N ALA A 54 7.89 4.06 4.71
CA ALA A 54 7.39 3.21 3.63
C ALA A 54 8.29 3.33 2.39
N GLY A 55 8.56 2.20 1.75
CA GLY A 55 9.42 2.13 0.58
C GLY A 55 10.40 0.96 0.63
N LEU A 56 11.46 1.04 -0.16
CA LEU A 56 12.51 0.02 -0.23
C LEU A 56 13.27 -0.09 1.10
N ILE A 57 13.33 -1.29 1.63
CA ILE A 57 14.00 -1.59 2.90
C ILE A 57 15.30 -2.35 2.68
N CYS A 58 15.28 -3.39 1.89
CA CYS A 58 16.47 -4.19 1.62
C CYS A 58 16.48 -4.76 0.20
N ILE A 59 17.66 -5.19 -0.19
CA ILE A 59 17.92 -5.84 -1.47
C ILE A 59 18.63 -7.16 -1.17
N GLY A 60 18.10 -8.25 -1.70
CA GLY A 60 18.71 -9.57 -1.66
C GLY A 60 19.21 -9.98 -3.04
N ASN A 61 20.34 -10.66 -3.08
CA ASN A 61 20.87 -11.23 -4.31
C ASN A 61 20.99 -12.75 -4.14
N VAL A 62 20.40 -13.49 -5.07
CA VAL A 62 20.52 -14.95 -5.14
C VAL A 62 20.97 -15.29 -6.54
N GLU A 63 22.14 -15.93 -6.64
CA GLU A 63 22.80 -16.18 -7.92
C GLU A 63 22.95 -14.86 -8.72
N ASN A 64 22.31 -14.72 -9.87
CA ASN A 64 22.36 -13.51 -10.70
C ASN A 64 21.06 -12.68 -10.62
N THR A 65 20.16 -13.00 -9.68
CA THR A 65 18.87 -12.32 -9.56
C THR A 65 18.85 -11.41 -8.34
N THR A 66 18.44 -10.17 -8.55
CA THR A 66 18.28 -9.17 -7.49
C THR A 66 16.82 -9.07 -7.08
N PHE A 67 16.55 -9.32 -5.81
CA PHE A 67 15.24 -9.18 -5.20
C PHE A 67 15.20 -7.89 -4.37
N ARG A 68 14.13 -7.13 -4.50
CA ARG A 68 13.89 -5.90 -3.73
C ARG A 68 12.72 -6.12 -2.80
N PHE A 69 12.87 -5.67 -1.55
CA PHE A 69 11.82 -5.79 -0.54
C PHE A 69 11.46 -4.42 -0.01
N SER A 70 10.17 -4.17 0.10
CA SER A 70 9.61 -2.88 0.52
C SER A 70 8.57 -3.07 1.62
N ILE A 71 8.27 -2.00 2.37
CA ILE A 71 7.15 -1.94 3.30
C ILE A 71 6.11 -0.93 2.82
N PRO A 72 4.81 -1.21 2.97
CA PRO A 72 3.75 -0.32 2.50
C PRO A 72 3.44 0.82 3.48
N ASP A 73 3.76 0.68 4.75
CA ASP A 73 3.42 1.62 5.81
C ASP A 73 4.67 2.10 6.56
N ASN A 74 4.63 3.31 7.12
CA ASN A 74 5.65 3.78 8.04
C ASN A 74 5.58 3.02 9.37
N ILE A 75 6.74 2.63 9.89
CA ILE A 75 6.86 1.95 11.19
C ILE A 75 7.67 2.86 12.12
N THR A 76 7.07 3.27 13.24
CA THR A 76 7.73 4.16 14.20
C THR A 76 8.07 3.39 15.46
N SER A 77 9.33 3.44 15.86
CA SER A 77 9.80 2.96 17.15
C SER A 77 9.95 4.12 18.13
N SER A 78 9.48 3.93 19.35
CA SER A 78 9.75 4.79 20.51
C SER A 78 10.83 4.22 21.45
N ARG A 79 11.40 3.07 21.11
CA ARG A 79 12.48 2.45 21.87
C ARG A 79 13.83 2.98 21.41
N VAL A 80 14.13 4.18 21.81
CA VAL A 80 15.45 4.78 21.63
C VAL A 80 16.15 4.76 22.98
N LYS A 81 17.32 4.18 23.04
CA LYS A 81 18.14 4.07 24.25
C LYS A 81 19.55 4.63 24.00
N ASP A 82 20.17 5.13 25.06
CA ASP A 82 21.57 5.50 25.09
C ASP A 82 22.38 4.36 25.67
N ILE A 83 23.46 4.00 25.02
CA ILE A 83 24.44 3.04 25.51
C ILE A 83 25.82 3.68 25.37
N ASN A 84 26.44 3.98 26.49
CA ASN A 84 27.78 4.57 26.56
C ASN A 84 27.94 5.87 25.73
N GLY A 85 26.90 6.72 25.71
CA GLY A 85 26.92 7.98 24.97
C GLY A 85 26.57 7.85 23.49
N THR A 86 26.20 6.67 23.03
CA THR A 86 25.67 6.46 21.66
C THR A 86 24.20 6.07 21.69
N SER A 87 23.39 6.72 20.90
CA SER A 87 21.96 6.47 20.84
C SER A 87 21.63 5.40 19.82
N PHE A 88 20.84 4.43 20.24
CA PHE A 88 20.39 3.32 19.41
C PHE A 88 18.86 3.25 19.38
N ALA A 89 18.28 2.87 18.25
CA ALA A 89 16.86 2.56 18.13
C ALA A 89 16.65 1.08 17.87
N GLN A 90 15.58 0.53 18.44
CA GLN A 90 15.16 -0.86 18.26
C GLN A 90 13.72 -0.91 17.74
N PHE A 91 13.47 -1.81 16.81
CA PHE A 91 12.12 -2.17 16.37
C PHE A 91 11.78 -3.52 16.99
N ASP A 92 10.72 -3.55 17.81
CA ASP A 92 10.42 -4.70 18.68
C ASP A 92 9.90 -5.92 17.94
N ASP A 93 9.07 -5.67 16.94
CA ASP A 93 8.36 -6.72 16.24
C ASP A 93 9.06 -7.09 14.93
N ASP A 94 8.84 -8.33 14.52
CA ASP A 94 9.20 -8.76 13.19
C ASP A 94 8.49 -7.89 12.15
N ILE A 95 9.26 -7.22 11.33
CA ILE A 95 8.75 -6.38 10.24
C ILE A 95 8.48 -7.28 9.04
N THR A 96 7.22 -7.33 8.60
CA THR A 96 6.87 -8.01 7.35
C THR A 96 7.25 -7.13 6.18
N ILE A 97 8.11 -7.64 5.31
CA ILE A 97 8.54 -7.01 4.07
C ILE A 97 7.96 -7.76 2.87
N PHE A 98 7.68 -7.04 1.79
CA PHE A 98 7.05 -7.55 0.58
C PHE A 98 8.02 -7.43 -0.59
N GLU A 99 8.16 -8.52 -1.36
CA GLU A 99 8.94 -8.49 -2.59
C GLU A 99 8.30 -7.54 -3.59
N GLY A 100 9.07 -6.64 -4.15
CA GLY A 100 8.63 -5.70 -5.14
C GLY A 100 9.20 -4.30 -4.94
N THR A 101 8.88 -3.45 -5.89
CA THR A 101 9.26 -2.04 -5.87
C THR A 101 8.10 -1.21 -5.36
N TYR A 102 8.35 -0.39 -4.34
CA TYR A 102 7.37 0.58 -3.87
C TYR A 102 7.11 1.63 -4.95
N LEU A 103 5.83 1.80 -5.30
CA LEU A 103 5.38 2.79 -6.27
C LEU A 103 4.44 3.78 -5.59
N SER A 104 4.57 5.04 -5.93
CA SER A 104 3.66 6.10 -5.49
C SER A 104 3.10 6.84 -6.70
N ARG A 105 1.80 7.09 -6.69
CA ARG A 105 1.09 7.87 -7.71
C ARG A 105 0.27 8.94 -7.02
N VAL A 106 0.28 10.13 -7.60
CA VAL A 106 -0.55 11.26 -7.15
C VAL A 106 -1.48 11.64 -8.28
N TYR A 107 -2.77 11.66 -7.99
CA TYR A 107 -3.80 12.13 -8.89
C TYR A 107 -4.33 13.47 -8.36
N ARG A 108 -4.39 14.46 -9.23
CA ARG A 108 -5.10 15.70 -8.91
C ARG A 108 -6.55 15.53 -9.34
N VAL A 109 -7.48 15.72 -8.41
CA VAL A 109 -8.90 15.61 -8.70
C VAL A 109 -9.33 16.78 -9.58
N ASP A 110 -10.00 16.47 -10.70
CA ASP A 110 -10.65 17.42 -11.60
C ASP A 110 -12.15 17.12 -11.61
N THR A 111 -12.93 17.97 -10.98
CA THR A 111 -14.39 17.82 -10.86
C THR A 111 -15.15 18.20 -12.13
N THR A 112 -14.47 18.66 -13.16
CA THR A 112 -15.09 19.06 -14.44
C THR A 112 -15.20 17.92 -15.44
N VAL A 113 -14.54 16.78 -15.16
CA VAL A 113 -14.50 15.59 -16.00
C VAL A 113 -14.84 14.34 -15.17
N ASP A 114 -15.33 13.31 -15.85
CA ASP A 114 -15.48 11.98 -15.26
C ASP A 114 -14.12 11.30 -15.20
N GLN A 115 -13.40 11.54 -14.10
CA GLN A 115 -12.02 11.13 -13.91
C GLN A 115 -11.93 9.69 -13.40
N ARG A 116 -11.10 8.88 -14.07
CA ARG A 116 -10.80 7.51 -13.66
C ARG A 116 -9.42 7.42 -13.01
N TYR A 117 -9.32 6.67 -11.93
CA TYR A 117 -8.08 6.49 -11.14
C TYR A 117 -7.47 5.13 -11.41
N ILE A 118 -6.87 4.96 -12.59
CA ILE A 118 -6.30 3.70 -13.03
C ILE A 118 -4.84 3.60 -12.58
N ILE A 119 -4.51 2.51 -11.88
CA ILE A 119 -3.13 2.16 -11.55
C ILE A 119 -2.53 1.48 -12.78
N ASP A 120 -1.60 2.18 -13.43
CA ASP A 120 -0.97 1.73 -14.67
C ASP A 120 0.13 0.70 -14.40
N SER A 121 -0.26 -0.43 -13.81
CA SER A 121 0.60 -1.57 -13.55
C SER A 121 -0.24 -2.84 -13.41
N ALA A 122 0.05 -3.85 -14.21
CA ALA A 122 -0.61 -5.15 -14.15
C ALA A 122 -0.04 -6.07 -13.05
N ASN A 123 1.11 -5.71 -12.46
CA ASN A 123 1.83 -6.54 -11.51
C ASN A 123 1.81 -5.96 -10.09
N ILE A 124 0.65 -5.49 -9.63
CA ILE A 124 0.51 -4.98 -8.28
C ILE A 124 0.02 -6.06 -7.32
N ASP A 125 0.39 -5.92 -6.06
CA ASP A 125 -0.27 -6.59 -4.95
C ASP A 125 -1.25 -5.60 -4.31
N SER A 126 -2.54 -5.77 -4.59
CA SER A 126 -3.58 -4.85 -4.10
C SER A 126 -3.74 -4.88 -2.57
N SER A 127 -3.27 -5.93 -1.89
CA SER A 127 -3.30 -6.01 -0.43
C SER A 127 -2.35 -5.01 0.23
N THR A 128 -1.31 -4.61 -0.49
CA THR A 128 -0.32 -3.62 -0.03
C THR A 128 -0.67 -2.18 -0.42
N LEU A 129 -1.74 -1.98 -1.20
CA LEU A 129 -2.15 -0.65 -1.64
C LEU A 129 -2.58 0.23 -0.46
N ARG A 130 -2.14 1.47 -0.49
CA ARG A 130 -2.52 2.50 0.47
C ARG A 130 -3.02 3.72 -0.27
N VAL A 131 -4.23 4.15 0.05
CA VAL A 131 -4.88 5.32 -0.59
C VAL A 131 -5.03 6.41 0.44
N PHE A 132 -4.59 7.61 0.07
CA PHE A 132 -4.71 8.80 0.89
C PHE A 132 -5.41 9.90 0.08
N VAL A 133 -6.38 10.57 0.69
CA VAL A 133 -7.09 11.69 0.09
C VAL A 133 -6.82 12.96 0.91
N ALA A 134 -6.28 13.97 0.24
CA ALA A 134 -5.97 15.26 0.85
C ALA A 134 -6.85 16.36 0.26
N GLY A 135 -7.21 17.34 1.07
CA GLY A 135 -7.87 18.57 0.59
C GLY A 135 -6.90 19.44 -0.22
N ALA A 136 -7.45 20.31 -1.07
CA ALA A 136 -6.65 21.14 -1.97
C ALA A 136 -5.66 22.10 -1.24
N LEU A 137 -5.93 22.43 0.02
CA LEU A 137 -5.11 23.31 0.85
C LEU A 137 -4.30 22.56 1.92
N GLU A 138 -4.41 21.22 1.98
CA GLU A 138 -3.67 20.45 2.96
C GLU A 138 -2.28 20.12 2.43
N SER A 139 -1.26 20.52 3.19
CA SER A 139 0.15 20.17 2.92
C SER A 139 0.52 18.80 3.52
N SER A 140 -0.39 18.16 4.25
CA SER A 140 -0.20 16.86 4.90
C SER A 140 -0.50 15.70 3.93
N ILE A 141 -0.11 14.49 4.34
CA ILE A 141 -0.33 13.25 3.57
C ILE A 141 -1.82 12.97 3.29
N GLY A 142 -2.73 13.68 3.95
CA GLY A 142 -4.17 13.47 3.82
C GLY A 142 -4.68 12.34 4.70
N ARG A 143 -5.98 12.02 4.54
CA ARG A 143 -6.65 10.95 5.29
C ARG A 143 -6.51 9.63 4.59
N ARG A 144 -6.21 8.58 5.34
CA ARG A 144 -6.14 7.23 4.81
C ARG A 144 -7.55 6.68 4.61
N TYR A 145 -7.81 6.19 3.41
CA TYR A 145 -9.04 5.49 3.05
C TYR A 145 -8.84 3.98 3.18
N SER A 146 -9.89 3.26 3.52
CA SER A 146 -9.87 1.81 3.71
C SER A 146 -10.45 1.09 2.51
N GLN A 147 -9.79 0.03 2.08
CA GLN A 147 -10.33 -0.86 1.06
C GLN A 147 -11.52 -1.63 1.60
N VAL A 148 -12.58 -1.74 0.80
CA VAL A 148 -13.75 -2.58 1.08
C VAL A 148 -14.06 -3.45 -0.14
N ASP A 149 -14.60 -4.64 0.13
CA ASP A 149 -14.97 -5.59 -0.92
C ASP A 149 -16.48 -5.50 -1.26
N ASN A 150 -17.25 -4.85 -0.41
CA ASN A 150 -18.69 -4.64 -0.61
C ASN A 150 -19.17 -3.33 0.02
N ILE A 151 -20.35 -2.89 -0.39
CA ILE A 151 -20.97 -1.63 0.04
C ILE A 151 -21.93 -1.81 1.22
N LEU A 152 -22.05 -3.01 1.80
CA LEU A 152 -22.94 -3.26 2.93
C LEU A 152 -22.41 -2.57 4.19
N ASN A 153 -23.32 -1.92 4.94
CA ASN A 153 -23.01 -1.21 6.18
C ASN A 153 -22.16 0.08 6.02
N LEU A 154 -22.09 0.61 4.80
CA LEU A 154 -21.43 1.89 4.55
C LEU A 154 -22.42 3.05 4.72
N ASN A 155 -21.89 4.20 5.08
CA ASN A 155 -22.64 5.46 5.14
C ASN A 155 -21.94 6.53 4.29
N LYS A 156 -22.59 7.64 4.07
CA LYS A 156 -22.10 8.75 3.23
C LYS A 156 -20.79 9.39 3.69
N THR A 157 -20.33 9.12 4.92
CA THR A 157 -19.10 9.68 5.47
C THR A 157 -17.98 8.67 5.59
N SER A 158 -18.21 7.42 5.17
CA SER A 158 -17.20 6.37 5.22
C SER A 158 -16.04 6.68 4.26
N GLU A 159 -14.83 6.72 4.78
CA GLU A 159 -13.59 6.97 4.02
C GLU A 159 -13.09 5.64 3.45
N ILE A 160 -13.66 5.26 2.32
CA ILE A 160 -13.44 3.95 1.70
C ILE A 160 -13.14 4.06 0.20
N TYR A 161 -12.56 2.99 -0.33
CA TYR A 161 -12.44 2.77 -1.76
C TYR A 161 -12.64 1.28 -2.10
N LEU A 162 -13.05 1.03 -3.33
CA LEU A 162 -13.09 -0.29 -3.92
C LEU A 162 -12.01 -0.40 -5.00
N ILE A 163 -11.61 -1.62 -5.29
CA ILE A 163 -10.70 -1.91 -6.40
C ILE A 163 -11.42 -2.82 -7.39
N GLN A 164 -11.33 -2.47 -8.65
CA GLN A 164 -11.76 -3.35 -9.74
C GLN A 164 -10.65 -3.55 -10.77
N GLU A 165 -10.53 -4.77 -11.27
CA GLU A 165 -9.67 -5.05 -12.42
C GLU A 165 -10.31 -4.45 -13.68
N VAL A 166 -9.53 -3.76 -14.47
CA VAL A 166 -9.90 -3.21 -15.77
C VAL A 166 -9.08 -3.87 -16.87
N GLN A 167 -9.13 -3.34 -18.08
CA GLN A 167 -8.39 -3.88 -19.22
C GLN A 167 -6.88 -3.99 -18.92
N ASP A 168 -6.21 -4.96 -19.55
CA ASP A 168 -4.77 -5.24 -19.43
C ASP A 168 -4.30 -5.60 -18.00
N GLU A 169 -5.14 -6.28 -17.21
CA GLU A 169 -4.84 -6.66 -15.81
C GLU A 169 -4.52 -5.46 -14.90
N LYS A 170 -4.89 -4.25 -15.29
CA LYS A 170 -4.74 -3.04 -14.48
C LYS A 170 -5.87 -2.91 -13.48
N TYR A 171 -5.69 -2.05 -12.51
CA TYR A 171 -6.67 -1.85 -11.44
C TYR A 171 -7.12 -0.40 -11.38
N GLU A 172 -8.41 -0.22 -11.18
CA GLU A 172 -9.03 1.08 -10.99
C GLU A 172 -9.49 1.21 -9.55
N ILE A 173 -9.23 2.37 -8.97
CA ILE A 173 -9.71 2.76 -7.65
C ILE A 173 -11.04 3.49 -7.84
N LEU A 174 -12.07 3.02 -7.15
CA LEU A 174 -13.39 3.64 -7.13
C LEU A 174 -13.64 4.21 -5.74
N PHE A 175 -14.01 5.46 -5.68
CA PHE A 175 -14.40 6.14 -4.46
C PHE A 175 -15.93 6.14 -4.30
N GLY A 176 -16.39 6.51 -3.12
CA GLY A 176 -17.81 6.69 -2.87
C GLY A 176 -18.40 7.87 -3.65
N ASP A 177 -19.71 7.82 -3.85
CA ASP A 177 -20.50 8.82 -4.57
C ASP A 177 -21.20 9.83 -3.64
N GLY A 178 -20.90 9.76 -2.34
CA GLY A 178 -21.55 10.56 -1.30
C GLY A 178 -22.87 9.98 -0.79
N LEU A 179 -23.36 8.88 -1.36
CA LEU A 179 -24.43 8.05 -0.81
C LEU A 179 -23.86 6.84 -0.07
N PHE A 180 -22.89 6.17 -0.69
CA PHE A 180 -22.15 5.03 -0.15
C PHE A 180 -20.65 5.35 -0.15
N GLY A 181 -20.18 5.94 0.96
CA GLY A 181 -18.80 6.39 1.10
C GLY A 181 -18.59 7.83 0.60
N LYS A 182 -17.41 8.35 0.95
CA LYS A 182 -16.98 9.72 0.68
C LYS A 182 -15.99 9.74 -0.46
#